data_d9d87fbf6a78600804e30076564e0218
#
_entry.id   d9d87fbf6a78600804e30076564e0218
#
_cell.length_a   1.000
_cell.length_b   1.000
_cell.length_c   1.000
_cell.angle_alpha   90.00
_cell.angle_beta   90.00
_cell.angle_gamma   90.00
#
_symmetry.space_group_name_H-M   'P 1'
#
loop_
_entity.id
_entity.type
_entity.pdbx_description
1 polymer ?
#
loop_
_entity_poly.entity_id
_entity_poly.type
_entity_poly.pdbx_seq_one_letter_code
_entity_poly.pdbx_strand_id
1 'polypeptide(L)'
;MKLSTGKIAFPIEFDNGDKQNIYFNPNDPDLMVRMNKFSENVSEKIKGIEDVELNEEGKPKHIAEIETFEKMQNILKEELDYAFGGCVSEIVFKHCSPFAIVNGDYFVVQFIEAIIPEIQKHIKKANAESEKRMAKHIGKYNK
;
A
#
# COMPACT_ATOMS: atom_id res chain seq x y z
N MET A 1 17.78 -22.12 10.77
CA MET A 1 16.53 -22.27 9.99
C MET A 1 16.35 -21.06 9.09
N LYS A 2 15.99 -21.27 7.85
CA LYS A 2 15.70 -20.18 6.90
C LYS A 2 14.23 -20.24 6.50
N LEU A 3 13.54 -19.09 6.56
CA LEU A 3 12.14 -18.98 6.15
C LEU A 3 12.02 -17.91 5.04
N SER A 4 11.27 -18.24 4.00
CA SER A 4 10.90 -17.27 2.99
C SER A 4 9.61 -16.57 3.41
N THR A 5 9.55 -15.25 3.29
CA THR A 5 8.36 -14.46 3.57
C THR A 5 7.45 -14.29 2.35
N GLY A 6 7.87 -14.79 1.19
CA GLY A 6 7.11 -14.66 -0.04
C GLY A 6 7.13 -13.26 -0.66
N LYS A 7 8.00 -12.37 -0.17
CA LYS A 7 8.12 -11.02 -0.74
C LYS A 7 8.67 -11.09 -2.17
N ILE A 8 8.05 -10.35 -3.07
CA ILE A 8 8.49 -10.21 -4.45
C ILE A 8 8.66 -8.74 -4.81
N ALA A 9 9.40 -8.47 -5.88
CA ALA A 9 9.65 -7.12 -6.35
C ALA A 9 8.50 -6.60 -7.20
N PHE A 10 8.06 -5.37 -6.92
CA PHE A 10 7.13 -4.62 -7.76
C PHE A 10 7.86 -3.39 -8.29
N PRO A 11 8.13 -3.32 -9.61
CA PRO A 11 8.85 -2.19 -10.18
C PRO A 11 7.95 -0.95 -10.25
N ILE A 12 8.55 0.19 -9.92
CA ILE A 12 7.92 1.51 -10.07
C ILE A 12 8.81 2.32 -10.99
N GLU A 13 8.24 2.89 -12.04
CA GLU A 13 8.92 3.84 -12.91
C GLU A 13 8.31 5.22 -12.70
N PHE A 14 9.14 6.16 -12.28
CA PHE A 14 8.73 7.54 -12.10
C PHE A 14 8.86 8.31 -13.43
N ASP A 15 8.12 9.40 -13.56
CA ASP A 15 8.11 10.22 -14.77
C ASP A 15 9.46 10.88 -15.08
N ASN A 16 10.36 10.98 -14.09
CA ASN A 16 11.73 11.47 -14.28
C ASN A 16 12.71 10.37 -14.80
N GLY A 17 12.20 9.16 -15.06
CA GLY A 17 12.99 8.03 -15.54
C GLY A 17 13.61 7.16 -14.46
N ASP A 18 13.51 7.54 -13.19
CA ASP A 18 14.01 6.72 -12.08
C ASP A 18 13.17 5.45 -11.95
N LYS A 19 13.84 4.30 -11.81
CA LYS A 19 13.20 2.99 -11.63
C LYS A 19 13.58 2.43 -10.26
N GLN A 20 12.59 2.10 -9.48
CA GLN A 20 12.76 1.55 -8.13
C GLN A 20 11.91 0.29 -7.98
N ASN A 21 12.24 -0.53 -6.98
CA ASN A 21 11.42 -1.70 -6.63
C ASN A 21 10.93 -1.56 -5.21
N ILE A 22 9.67 -1.89 -4.99
CA ILE A 22 9.14 -2.15 -3.65
C ILE A 22 8.97 -3.66 -3.48
N TYR A 23 9.06 -4.15 -2.26
CA TYR A 23 9.05 -5.58 -1.95
C TYR A 23 7.98 -5.87 -0.92
N PHE A 24 7.04 -6.74 -1.26
CA PHE A 24 6.03 -7.22 -0.32
C PHE A 24 5.45 -8.54 -0.83
N ASN A 25 4.69 -9.24 0.03
CA ASN A 25 4.01 -10.47 -0.37
C ASN A 25 2.56 -10.17 -0.77
N PRO A 26 2.22 -10.22 -2.08
CA PRO A 26 0.87 -9.94 -2.54
C PRO A 26 -0.14 -11.02 -2.15
N ASN A 27 0.32 -12.20 -1.76
CA ASN A 27 -0.51 -13.35 -1.41
C ASN A 27 -0.70 -13.52 0.11
N ASP A 28 -0.24 -12.57 0.90
CA ASP A 28 -0.49 -12.57 2.33
C ASP A 28 -1.91 -12.04 2.59
N PRO A 29 -2.84 -12.86 3.14
CA PRO A 29 -4.19 -12.38 3.43
C PRO A 29 -4.24 -11.16 4.35
N ASP A 30 -3.25 -11.05 5.23
CA ASP A 30 -3.15 -9.95 6.17
C ASP A 30 -2.87 -8.60 5.48
N LEU A 31 -2.25 -8.63 4.30
CA LEU A 31 -2.04 -7.44 3.48
C LEU A 31 -3.36 -6.74 3.18
N MET A 32 -4.36 -7.50 2.71
CA MET A 32 -5.67 -6.93 2.37
C MET A 32 -6.40 -6.41 3.60
N VAL A 33 -6.28 -7.10 4.73
CA VAL A 33 -6.84 -6.64 6.01
C VAL A 33 -6.24 -5.29 6.40
N ARG A 34 -4.91 -5.19 6.37
CA ARG A 34 -4.21 -3.95 6.72
C ARG A 34 -4.50 -2.82 5.73
N MET A 35 -4.58 -3.12 4.44
CA MET A 35 -4.92 -2.11 3.42
C MET A 35 -6.33 -1.56 3.59
N ASN A 36 -7.30 -2.40 3.94
CA ASN A 36 -8.65 -1.93 4.21
C ASN A 36 -8.73 -0.98 5.40
N LYS A 37 -7.84 -1.15 6.37
CA LYS A 37 -7.79 -0.30 7.58
C LYS A 37 -6.91 0.93 7.40
N PHE A 38 -6.11 0.98 6.34
CA PHE A 38 -5.12 2.04 6.13
C PHE A 38 -5.72 3.44 6.20
N SER A 39 -6.74 3.70 5.40
CA SER A 39 -7.38 5.02 5.33
C SER A 39 -8.00 5.44 6.67
N GLU A 40 -8.67 4.53 7.34
CA GLU A 40 -9.29 4.75 8.65
C GLU A 40 -8.23 5.04 9.71
N ASN A 41 -7.16 4.24 9.75
CA ASN A 41 -6.07 4.44 10.72
C ASN A 41 -5.37 5.78 10.51
N VAL A 42 -5.10 6.17 9.27
CA VAL A 42 -4.51 7.47 8.95
C VAL A 42 -5.43 8.60 9.41
N SER A 43 -6.72 8.52 9.09
CA SER A 43 -7.70 9.54 9.47
C SER A 43 -7.80 9.71 10.99
N GLU A 44 -7.85 8.61 11.73
CA GLU A 44 -7.93 8.65 13.21
C GLU A 44 -6.69 9.29 13.83
N LYS A 45 -5.51 8.93 13.34
CA LYS A 45 -4.25 9.49 13.85
C LYS A 45 -4.08 10.96 13.52
N ILE A 46 -4.53 11.39 12.33
CA ILE A 46 -4.51 12.80 11.94
C ILE A 46 -5.47 13.62 12.81
N LYS A 47 -6.65 13.09 13.12
CA LYS A 47 -7.60 13.76 14.02
C LYS A 47 -7.03 14.00 15.42
N GLY A 48 -6.09 13.18 15.86
CA GLY A 48 -5.39 13.35 17.12
C GLY A 48 -4.36 14.48 17.13
N ILE A 49 -4.06 15.09 15.98
CA ILE A 49 -3.15 16.23 15.87
C ILE A 49 -3.99 17.49 16.03
N GLU A 50 -3.63 18.34 17.02
CA GLU A 50 -4.28 19.64 17.20
C GLU A 50 -4.02 20.51 15.97
N ASP A 51 -4.97 21.37 15.65
CA ASP A 51 -4.92 22.36 14.57
C ASP A 51 -5.07 21.81 13.14
N VAL A 52 -5.39 20.52 12.97
CA VAL A 52 -5.73 19.98 11.65
C VAL A 52 -7.24 19.83 11.53
N GLU A 53 -7.83 20.56 10.57
CA GLU A 53 -9.22 20.37 10.19
C GLU A 53 -9.30 19.46 8.96
N LEU A 54 -10.24 18.51 9.00
CA LEU A 54 -10.50 17.62 7.87
C LEU A 54 -11.80 18.03 7.19
N ASN A 55 -11.86 17.87 5.86
CA ASN A 55 -13.10 18.03 5.11
C ASN A 55 -13.97 16.76 5.25
N GLU A 56 -15.15 16.76 4.60
CA GLU A 56 -16.09 15.63 4.65
C GLU A 56 -15.50 14.31 4.13
N GLU A 57 -14.49 14.39 3.25
CA GLU A 57 -13.79 13.22 2.71
C GLU A 57 -12.65 12.73 3.62
N GLY A 58 -12.41 13.38 4.76
CA GLY A 58 -11.34 13.04 5.66
C GLY A 58 -9.96 13.59 5.25
N LYS A 59 -9.93 14.54 4.31
CA LYS A 59 -8.70 15.20 3.85
C LYS A 59 -8.48 16.50 4.58
N PRO A 60 -7.22 16.96 4.79
CA PRO A 60 -6.95 18.26 5.41
C PRO A 60 -7.56 19.41 4.60
N LYS A 61 -8.27 20.32 5.28
CA LYS A 61 -8.84 21.52 4.64
C LYS A 61 -7.77 22.52 4.26
N HIS A 62 -6.77 22.68 5.12
CA HIS A 62 -5.65 23.57 4.90
C HIS A 62 -4.46 23.12 5.74
N ILE A 63 -3.28 23.57 5.36
CA ILE A 63 -2.05 23.31 6.08
C ILE A 63 -1.70 24.56 6.87
N ALA A 64 -1.88 24.51 8.19
CA ALA A 64 -1.69 25.69 9.05
C ALA A 64 -0.21 25.92 9.36
N GLU A 65 0.56 24.82 9.59
CA GLU A 65 1.96 24.90 10.00
C GLU A 65 2.79 23.77 9.39
N ILE A 66 4.07 24.04 9.12
CA ILE A 66 5.00 23.08 8.55
C ILE A 66 5.16 21.86 9.47
N GLU A 67 5.29 22.06 10.79
CA GLU A 67 5.43 20.98 11.76
C GLU A 67 4.23 20.03 11.77
N THR A 68 3.03 20.58 11.71
CA THR A 68 1.79 19.81 11.63
C THR A 68 1.77 18.95 10.36
N PHE A 69 2.17 19.56 9.24
CA PHE A 69 2.24 18.84 7.96
C PHE A 69 3.25 17.71 7.98
N GLU A 70 4.42 17.92 8.56
CA GLU A 70 5.43 16.88 8.74
C GLU A 70 4.92 15.71 9.57
N LYS A 71 4.19 15.99 10.65
CA LYS A 71 3.55 14.94 11.47
C LYS A 71 2.54 14.13 10.67
N MET A 72 1.73 14.79 9.85
CA MET A 72 0.76 14.12 8.99
C MET A 72 1.45 13.20 7.98
N GLN A 73 2.51 13.67 7.35
CA GLN A 73 3.29 12.85 6.41
C GLN A 73 3.92 11.64 7.09
N ASN A 74 4.48 11.82 8.28
CA ASN A 74 5.08 10.73 9.03
C ASN A 74 4.05 9.67 9.42
N ILE A 75 2.86 10.08 9.86
CA ILE A 75 1.76 9.16 10.17
C ILE A 75 1.41 8.33 8.93
N LEU A 76 1.23 8.97 7.79
CA LEU A 76 0.86 8.28 6.56
C LEU A 76 1.95 7.30 6.12
N LYS A 77 3.20 7.70 6.18
CA LYS A 77 4.34 6.84 5.83
C LYS A 77 4.43 5.61 6.73
N GLU A 78 4.29 5.80 8.04
CA GLU A 78 4.31 4.70 9.01
C GLU A 78 3.16 3.71 8.77
N GLU A 79 1.96 4.22 8.55
CA GLU A 79 0.79 3.37 8.28
C GLU A 79 0.93 2.62 6.95
N LEU A 80 1.52 3.25 5.93
CA LEU A 80 1.75 2.59 4.65
C LEU A 80 2.77 1.45 4.82
N ASP A 81 3.87 1.69 5.51
CA ASP A 81 4.88 0.67 5.78
C ASP A 81 4.31 -0.49 6.60
N TYR A 82 3.47 -0.19 7.58
CA TYR A 82 2.76 -1.20 8.35
C TYR A 82 1.85 -2.05 7.45
N ALA A 83 1.08 -1.41 6.58
CA ALA A 83 0.16 -2.11 5.68
C ALA A 83 0.88 -3.09 4.75
N PHE A 84 2.02 -2.69 4.20
CA PHE A 84 2.80 -3.51 3.27
C PHE A 84 3.81 -4.44 3.97
N GLY A 85 4.04 -4.25 5.25
CA GLY A 85 4.95 -5.08 6.03
C GLY A 85 6.42 -4.83 5.75
N GLY A 86 6.79 -3.62 5.36
CA GLY A 86 8.19 -3.27 5.07
C GLY A 86 8.37 -1.81 4.68
N CYS A 87 9.59 -1.45 4.28
CA CYS A 87 9.98 -0.08 3.93
C CYS A 87 9.53 0.29 2.52
N VAL A 88 8.26 0.56 2.34
CA VAL A 88 7.65 0.93 1.06
C VAL A 88 7.60 2.45 0.87
N SER A 89 7.29 3.19 1.94
CA SER A 89 7.09 4.64 1.88
C SER A 89 8.32 5.40 1.40
N GLU A 90 9.52 4.99 1.82
CA GLU A 90 10.77 5.62 1.43
C GLU A 90 10.99 5.58 -0.09
N ILE A 91 10.60 4.50 -0.72
CA ILE A 91 10.71 4.32 -2.17
C ILE A 91 9.59 5.08 -2.89
N VAL A 92 8.34 4.89 -2.47
CA VAL A 92 7.17 5.49 -3.14
C VAL A 92 7.21 7.01 -3.10
N PHE A 93 7.61 7.59 -1.96
CA PHE A 93 7.63 9.04 -1.77
C PHE A 93 9.02 9.66 -1.91
N LYS A 94 9.91 8.99 -2.64
CA LYS A 94 11.27 9.48 -2.89
C LYS A 94 11.29 10.79 -3.66
N HIS A 95 10.40 10.95 -4.64
CA HIS A 95 10.36 12.10 -5.54
C HIS A 95 9.17 13.03 -5.31
N CYS A 96 8.24 12.63 -4.47
CA CYS A 96 6.97 13.34 -4.32
C CYS A 96 6.38 13.09 -2.94
N SER A 97 5.88 14.14 -2.29
CA SER A 97 5.17 14.00 -1.03
C SER A 97 3.90 13.16 -1.19
N PRO A 98 3.51 12.36 -0.19
CA PRO A 98 2.23 11.64 -0.25
C PRO A 98 1.03 12.56 -0.45
N PHE A 99 1.09 13.81 0.01
CA PHE A 99 0.02 14.79 -0.12
C PHE A 99 0.19 15.75 -1.31
N ALA A 100 1.19 15.54 -2.17
CA ALA A 100 1.29 16.32 -3.41
C ALA A 100 0.07 16.03 -4.29
N ILE A 101 -0.48 17.08 -4.88
CA ILE A 101 -1.65 16.96 -5.75
C ILE A 101 -1.17 16.66 -7.17
N VAL A 102 -1.60 15.49 -7.67
CA VAL A 102 -1.28 15.02 -9.01
C VAL A 102 -2.59 14.61 -9.68
N ASN A 103 -2.89 15.22 -10.81
CA ASN A 103 -4.14 14.96 -11.56
C ASN A 103 -5.40 15.09 -10.71
N GLY A 104 -5.40 16.07 -9.79
CA GLY A 104 -6.57 16.39 -8.99
C GLY A 104 -6.73 15.57 -7.70
N ASP A 105 -5.80 14.68 -7.39
CA ASP A 105 -5.84 13.90 -6.15
C ASP A 105 -4.45 13.80 -5.52
N TYR A 106 -4.36 13.28 -4.30
CA TYR A 106 -3.10 13.10 -3.62
C TYR A 106 -2.27 12.00 -4.27
N PHE A 107 -0.95 12.17 -4.26
CA PHE A 107 -0.02 11.20 -4.83
C PHE A 107 -0.17 9.80 -4.21
N VAL A 108 -0.42 9.71 -2.90
CA VAL A 108 -0.65 8.43 -2.23
C VAL A 108 -1.86 7.70 -2.81
N VAL A 109 -2.91 8.41 -3.21
CA VAL A 109 -4.10 7.81 -3.84
C VAL A 109 -3.74 7.21 -5.19
N GLN A 110 -2.93 7.92 -5.98
CA GLN A 110 -2.43 7.40 -7.26
C GLN A 110 -1.66 6.08 -7.05
N PHE A 111 -0.80 6.04 -6.04
CA PHE A 111 -0.06 4.82 -5.72
C PHE A 111 -1.00 3.66 -5.36
N ILE A 112 -1.96 3.89 -4.47
CA ILE A 112 -2.91 2.84 -4.04
C ILE A 112 -3.73 2.33 -5.23
N GLU A 113 -4.23 3.23 -6.08
CA GLU A 113 -4.98 2.85 -7.27
C GLU A 113 -4.14 2.06 -8.28
N ALA A 114 -2.84 2.34 -8.36
CA ALA A 114 -1.94 1.62 -9.25
C ALA A 114 -1.54 0.23 -8.72
N ILE A 115 -1.36 0.09 -7.41
CA ILE A 115 -0.86 -1.16 -6.81
C ILE A 115 -1.95 -2.22 -6.62
N ILE A 116 -3.19 -1.81 -6.36
CA ILE A 116 -4.29 -2.76 -6.10
C ILE A 116 -4.49 -3.72 -7.28
N PRO A 117 -4.57 -3.29 -8.55
CA PRO A 117 -4.70 -4.23 -9.67
C PRO A 117 -3.53 -5.21 -9.77
N GLU A 118 -2.32 -4.78 -9.45
CA GLU A 118 -1.14 -5.65 -9.45
C GLU A 118 -1.25 -6.74 -8.38
N ILE A 119 -1.71 -6.38 -7.19
CA ILE A 119 -1.96 -7.34 -6.10
C ILE A 119 -3.03 -8.34 -6.53
N GLN A 120 -4.12 -7.88 -7.12
CA GLN A 120 -5.23 -8.73 -7.56
C GLN A 120 -4.80 -9.74 -8.61
N LYS A 121 -3.93 -9.35 -9.55
CA LYS A 121 -3.36 -10.28 -10.54
C LYS A 121 -2.60 -11.42 -9.89
N HIS A 122 -1.78 -11.13 -8.87
CA HIS A 122 -1.02 -12.14 -8.16
C HIS A 122 -1.91 -13.08 -7.35
N ILE A 123 -2.92 -12.57 -6.68
CA ILE A 123 -3.89 -13.37 -5.92
C ILE A 123 -4.63 -14.32 -6.86
N LYS A 124 -5.11 -13.82 -7.99
CA LYS A 124 -5.82 -14.61 -8.99
C LYS A 124 -4.97 -15.74 -9.55
N LYS A 125 -3.69 -15.45 -9.86
CA LYS A 125 -2.73 -16.43 -10.34
C LYS A 125 -2.46 -17.52 -9.29
N ALA A 126 -2.24 -17.13 -8.05
CA ALA A 126 -2.01 -18.07 -6.94
C ALA A 126 -3.20 -18.99 -6.72
N ASN A 127 -4.43 -18.45 -6.78
CA ASN A 127 -5.64 -19.24 -6.65
C ASN A 127 -5.79 -20.25 -7.79
N ALA A 128 -5.50 -19.86 -9.03
CA ALA A 128 -5.55 -20.75 -10.18
C ALA A 128 -4.54 -21.91 -10.05
N GLU A 129 -3.32 -21.61 -9.60
CA GLU A 129 -2.30 -22.64 -9.36
C GLU A 129 -2.70 -23.61 -8.24
N SER A 130 -3.30 -23.07 -7.17
CA SER A 130 -3.80 -23.86 -6.05
C SER A 130 -4.93 -24.81 -6.52
N GLU A 131 -5.87 -24.31 -7.31
CA GLU A 131 -6.95 -25.12 -7.87
C GLU A 131 -6.42 -26.24 -8.77
N LYS A 132 -5.43 -25.95 -9.60
CA LYS A 132 -4.79 -26.97 -10.45
C LYS A 132 -4.12 -28.08 -9.61
N ARG A 133 -3.44 -27.72 -8.54
CA ARG A 133 -2.81 -28.69 -7.64
C ARG A 133 -3.84 -29.56 -6.93
N MET A 134 -4.93 -28.95 -6.48
CA MET A 134 -6.04 -29.67 -5.86
C MET A 134 -6.69 -30.63 -6.85
N ALA A 135 -6.94 -30.22 -8.09
CA ALA A 135 -7.52 -31.06 -9.12
C ALA A 135 -6.62 -32.27 -9.44
N LYS A 136 -5.30 -32.07 -9.52
CA LYS A 136 -4.34 -33.17 -9.70
C LYS A 136 -4.38 -34.16 -8.52
N HIS A 137 -4.44 -33.65 -7.32
CA HIS A 137 -4.46 -34.46 -6.11
C HIS A 137 -5.74 -35.30 -6.04
N ILE A 138 -6.89 -34.70 -6.30
CA ILE A 138 -8.18 -35.40 -6.36
C ILE A 138 -8.18 -36.46 -7.45
N GLY A 139 -7.64 -36.13 -8.64
CA GLY A 139 -7.53 -37.07 -9.75
C GLY A 139 -6.73 -38.34 -9.42
N LYS A 140 -5.71 -38.23 -8.56
CA LYS A 140 -4.94 -39.41 -8.10
C LYS A 140 -5.77 -40.34 -7.24
N TYR A 141 -6.70 -39.86 -6.46
CA TYR A 141 -7.52 -40.64 -5.54
C TYR A 141 -8.78 -41.21 -6.18
N ASN A 142 -9.19 -40.67 -7.31
CA ASN A 142 -10.40 -41.08 -8.03
C ASN A 142 -10.15 -42.11 -9.14
N LYS A 143 -8.95 -42.66 -9.23
CA LYS A 143 -8.62 -43.72 -10.17
C LYS A 143 -8.87 -45.12 -9.54
#